data_e02ea6f811b25e5ebaa44a0998179c81
#
_entry.id   e02ea6f811b25e5ebaa44a0998179c81
#
_cell.length_a   1.000
_cell.length_b   1.000
_cell.length_c   1.000
_cell.angle_alpha   90.00
_cell.angle_beta   90.00
_cell.angle_gamma   90.00
#
_symmetry.space_group_name_H-M   'P 1'
#
loop_
_entity.id
_entity.type
_entity.pdbx_description
1 polymer ?
#
loop_
_entity_poly.entity_id
_entity_poly.type
_entity_poly.pdbx_seq_one_letter_code
_entity_poly.pdbx_strand_id
1 'polypeptide(L)'
;MTRRVVVTGLGATTPLGGDVATTWANAVAGKSGARTMKHEWASTLPVHFAAEVTVEPSEVMKPVELRRLDRSEQFALIASREAFADAGNPDVDLERLGVVIASGIGGVTSLLEQYRILMEKGARLVSPHTVPMIMPNGPAANVGLEFKAKAGVHTPVSACASGAEAIGYAFDMIRNNRADVVTVSYTHLRAHET
;
A
#
# COMPACT_ATOMS: atom_id res chain seq x y z
N MET A 1 8.03 -18.48 -27.59
CA MET A 1 6.69 -17.86 -27.61
C MET A 1 6.66 -16.77 -26.56
N THR A 2 6.16 -15.59 -26.90
CA THR A 2 5.98 -14.50 -25.93
C THR A 2 4.78 -14.83 -25.01
N ARG A 3 5.00 -14.85 -23.69
CA ARG A 3 3.92 -15.03 -22.72
C ARG A 3 2.95 -13.85 -22.78
N ARG A 4 1.64 -14.12 -22.78
CA ARG A 4 0.61 -13.11 -22.60
C ARG A 4 0.46 -12.84 -21.11
N VAL A 5 0.51 -11.57 -20.72
CA VAL A 5 0.29 -11.12 -19.34
C VAL A 5 -1.10 -10.51 -19.26
N VAL A 6 -1.86 -10.86 -18.24
CA VAL A 6 -3.23 -10.40 -18.00
C VAL A 6 -3.41 -10.02 -16.55
N VAL A 7 -4.37 -9.13 -16.27
CA VAL A 7 -4.82 -8.82 -14.92
C VAL A 7 -5.90 -9.84 -14.54
N THR A 8 -5.74 -10.48 -13.39
CA THR A 8 -6.64 -11.55 -12.92
C THR A 8 -7.42 -11.17 -11.67
N GLY A 9 -7.02 -10.13 -10.96
CA GLY A 9 -7.72 -9.63 -9.79
C GLY A 9 -7.35 -8.20 -9.48
N LEU A 10 -8.27 -7.48 -8.85
CA LEU A 10 -8.15 -6.08 -8.48
C LEU A 10 -8.43 -5.90 -6.98
N GLY A 11 -7.75 -4.96 -6.36
CA GLY A 11 -7.97 -4.55 -4.98
C GLY A 11 -7.67 -3.07 -4.81
N ALA A 12 -8.48 -2.39 -4.00
CA ALA A 12 -8.35 -0.95 -3.80
C ALA A 12 -8.81 -0.51 -2.41
N THR A 13 -8.13 0.48 -1.86
CA THR A 13 -8.63 1.30 -0.76
C THR A 13 -8.35 2.75 -1.11
N THR A 14 -9.41 3.54 -1.28
CA THR A 14 -9.33 4.85 -1.92
C THR A 14 -10.23 5.87 -1.22
N PRO A 15 -10.08 7.17 -1.55
CA PRO A 15 -11.03 8.20 -1.10
C PRO A 15 -12.46 8.02 -1.64
N LEU A 16 -12.68 7.17 -2.62
CA LEU A 16 -13.99 6.87 -3.20
C LEU A 16 -14.62 5.59 -2.63
N GLY A 17 -13.83 4.69 -2.05
CA GLY A 17 -14.33 3.44 -1.49
C GLY A 17 -13.24 2.61 -0.82
N GLY A 18 -13.64 1.73 0.08
CA GLY A 18 -12.74 0.79 0.77
C GLY A 18 -12.43 -0.47 -0.03
N ASP A 19 -13.06 -0.64 -1.20
CA ASP A 19 -12.93 -1.77 -2.11
C ASP A 19 -13.04 -1.31 -3.56
N VAL A 20 -12.73 -2.21 -4.52
CA VAL A 20 -12.77 -1.93 -5.97
C VAL A 20 -14.19 -1.60 -6.43
N ALA A 21 -15.19 -2.38 -5.99
CA ALA A 21 -16.56 -2.22 -6.47
C ALA A 21 -17.13 -0.85 -6.10
N THR A 22 -16.97 -0.45 -4.85
CA THR A 22 -17.40 0.87 -4.35
C THR A 22 -16.61 2.00 -4.99
N THR A 23 -15.29 1.84 -5.10
CA THR A 23 -14.41 2.83 -5.76
C THR A 23 -14.86 3.05 -7.20
N TRP A 24 -15.07 1.99 -7.96
CA TRP A 24 -15.47 2.07 -9.36
C TRP A 24 -16.86 2.68 -9.54
N ALA A 25 -17.86 2.22 -8.76
CA ALA A 25 -19.20 2.78 -8.80
C ALA A 25 -19.23 4.29 -8.53
N ASN A 26 -18.47 4.75 -7.54
CA ASN A 26 -18.37 6.16 -7.19
C ASN A 26 -17.58 6.97 -8.24
N ALA A 27 -16.54 6.39 -8.84
CA ALA A 27 -15.79 7.02 -9.92
C ALA A 27 -16.67 7.25 -11.17
N VAL A 28 -17.41 6.21 -11.59
CA VAL A 28 -18.35 6.29 -12.74
C VAL A 28 -19.49 7.28 -12.46
N ALA A 29 -19.94 7.37 -11.22
CA ALA A 29 -20.98 8.33 -10.81
C ALA A 29 -20.43 9.79 -10.70
N GLY A 30 -19.16 10.03 -10.98
CA GLY A 30 -18.53 11.35 -10.91
C GLY A 30 -18.43 11.92 -9.49
N LYS A 31 -18.45 11.07 -8.46
CA LYS A 31 -18.34 11.54 -7.07
C LYS A 31 -16.91 11.99 -6.77
N SER A 32 -16.80 13.10 -6.02
CA SER A 32 -15.50 13.55 -5.51
C SER A 32 -15.12 12.83 -4.23
N GLY A 33 -13.87 12.38 -4.14
CA GLY A 33 -13.27 11.88 -2.89
C GLY A 33 -12.68 12.99 -2.00
N ALA A 34 -12.58 14.22 -2.52
CA ALA A 34 -12.08 15.35 -1.74
C ALA A 34 -13.13 15.81 -0.71
N ARG A 35 -12.67 15.97 0.54
CA ARG A 35 -13.51 16.36 1.69
C ARG A 35 -12.77 17.35 2.57
N THR A 36 -13.50 18.11 3.37
CA THR A 36 -12.90 18.93 4.42
C THR A 36 -12.23 18.02 5.45
N MET A 37 -10.96 18.28 5.71
CA MET A 37 -10.20 17.55 6.73
C MET A 37 -10.78 17.82 8.12
N LYS A 38 -10.87 16.77 8.94
CA LYS A 38 -11.41 16.84 10.32
C LYS A 38 -10.32 16.89 11.38
N HIS A 39 -9.03 16.92 10.97
CA HIS A 39 -7.91 16.98 11.88
C HIS A 39 -7.78 18.38 12.50
N GLU A 40 -7.48 18.47 13.79
CA GLU A 40 -7.31 19.74 14.50
C GLU A 40 -6.25 20.64 13.86
N TRP A 41 -5.13 20.04 13.44
CA TRP A 41 -4.03 20.75 12.76
C TRP A 41 -4.42 21.29 11.37
N ALA A 42 -5.46 20.77 10.74
CA ALA A 42 -5.88 21.22 9.41
C ALA A 42 -6.26 22.71 9.38
N SER A 43 -6.73 23.25 10.50
CA SER A 43 -7.06 24.68 10.62
C SER A 43 -5.85 25.61 10.46
N THR A 44 -4.63 25.10 10.64
CA THR A 44 -3.38 25.88 10.51
C THR A 44 -2.86 25.91 9.07
N LEU A 45 -3.44 25.12 8.17
CA LEU A 45 -3.02 25.03 6.79
C LEU A 45 -3.77 26.04 5.91
N PRO A 46 -3.18 26.48 4.79
CA PRO A 46 -3.87 27.32 3.82
C PRO A 46 -4.92 26.55 3.00
N VAL A 47 -4.88 25.22 3.00
CA VAL A 47 -5.83 24.32 2.31
C VAL A 47 -6.45 23.38 3.35
N HIS A 48 -7.78 23.33 3.40
CA HIS A 48 -8.53 22.60 4.43
C HIS A 48 -9.25 21.36 3.90
N PHE A 49 -8.93 20.89 2.70
CA PHE A 49 -9.53 19.69 2.12
C PHE A 49 -8.46 18.74 1.57
N ALA A 50 -8.77 17.45 1.64
CA ALA A 50 -7.93 16.38 1.12
C ALA A 50 -8.79 15.21 0.65
N ALA A 51 -8.19 14.32 -0.11
CA ALA A 51 -8.80 13.06 -0.55
C ALA A 51 -8.25 11.92 0.33
N GLU A 52 -8.79 11.79 1.53
CA GLU A 52 -8.43 10.74 2.49
C GLU A 52 -9.23 9.47 2.22
N VAL A 53 -8.67 8.31 2.56
CA VAL A 53 -9.36 7.01 2.42
C VAL A 53 -10.68 7.01 3.20
N THR A 54 -11.64 6.23 2.71
CA THR A 54 -13.00 6.19 3.30
C THR A 54 -13.15 5.14 4.40
N VAL A 55 -12.34 4.09 4.35
CA VAL A 55 -12.32 2.99 5.33
C VAL A 55 -10.98 3.00 6.02
N GLU A 56 -10.99 3.18 7.33
CA GLU A 56 -9.77 3.13 8.12
C GLU A 56 -9.27 1.70 8.27
N PRO A 57 -7.94 1.48 8.21
CA PRO A 57 -7.39 0.14 8.41
C PRO A 57 -7.85 -0.54 9.70
N SER A 58 -8.15 0.23 10.75
CA SER A 58 -8.68 -0.29 12.03
C SER A 58 -10.05 -0.95 11.93
N GLU A 59 -10.80 -0.70 10.86
CA GLU A 59 -12.10 -1.32 10.62
C GLU A 59 -11.98 -2.72 10.00
N VAL A 60 -10.85 -3.02 9.34
CA VAL A 60 -10.67 -4.23 8.53
C VAL A 60 -9.45 -5.07 8.92
N MET A 61 -8.56 -4.54 9.77
CA MET A 61 -7.35 -5.22 10.23
C MET A 61 -7.36 -5.44 11.74
N LYS A 62 -6.64 -6.46 12.19
CA LYS A 62 -6.51 -6.76 13.62
C LYS A 62 -5.60 -5.74 14.32
N PRO A 63 -5.89 -5.35 15.59
CA PRO A 63 -5.07 -4.39 16.34
C PRO A 63 -3.59 -4.78 16.47
N VAL A 64 -3.28 -6.07 16.45
CA VAL A 64 -1.89 -6.56 16.54
C VAL A 64 -1.11 -6.30 15.26
N GLU A 65 -1.76 -6.34 14.11
CA GLU A 65 -1.16 -6.00 12.81
C GLU A 65 -0.91 -4.49 12.73
N LEU A 66 -1.94 -3.69 13.06
CA LEU A 66 -1.87 -2.22 13.01
C LEU A 66 -0.69 -1.63 13.77
N ARG A 67 -0.36 -2.19 14.94
CA ARG A 67 0.73 -1.69 15.79
C ARG A 67 2.13 -1.92 15.23
N ARG A 68 2.29 -2.77 14.25
CA ARG A 68 3.59 -3.19 13.69
C ARG A 68 3.82 -2.67 12.28
N LEU A 69 2.81 -2.05 11.69
CA LEU A 69 2.77 -1.66 10.28
C LEU A 69 2.56 -0.16 10.15
N ASP A 70 3.34 0.45 9.26
CA ASP A 70 3.03 1.80 8.77
C ASP A 70 1.71 1.81 7.98
N ARG A 71 1.09 2.97 7.87
CA ARG A 71 -0.17 3.13 7.12
C ARG A 71 -0.06 2.66 5.67
N SER A 72 1.07 2.91 5.01
CA SER A 72 1.32 2.44 3.64
C SER A 72 1.34 0.91 3.55
N GLU A 73 1.92 0.25 4.54
CA GLU A 73 1.95 -1.20 4.63
C GLU A 73 0.54 -1.79 4.87
N GLN A 74 -0.25 -1.13 5.71
CA GLN A 74 -1.64 -1.49 5.97
C GLN A 74 -2.48 -1.42 4.70
N PHE A 75 -2.40 -0.33 3.94
CA PHE A 75 -3.12 -0.18 2.68
C PHE A 75 -2.69 -1.21 1.63
N ALA A 76 -1.40 -1.48 1.53
CA ALA A 76 -0.88 -2.48 0.61
C ALA A 76 -1.45 -3.88 0.92
N LEU A 77 -1.50 -4.26 2.20
CA LEU A 77 -2.07 -5.54 2.62
C LEU A 77 -3.57 -5.63 2.35
N ILE A 78 -4.34 -4.58 2.68
CA ILE A 78 -5.80 -4.55 2.44
C ILE A 78 -6.08 -4.75 0.95
N ALA A 79 -5.48 -3.93 0.09
CA ALA A 79 -5.69 -4.01 -1.35
C ALA A 79 -5.17 -5.32 -1.95
N SER A 80 -4.04 -5.86 -1.47
CA SER A 80 -3.51 -7.12 -1.97
C SER A 80 -4.38 -8.33 -1.57
N ARG A 81 -4.94 -8.32 -0.36
CA ARG A 81 -5.88 -9.37 0.09
C ARG A 81 -7.14 -9.38 -0.77
N GLU A 82 -7.71 -8.21 -1.08
CA GLU A 82 -8.86 -8.08 -1.99
C GLU A 82 -8.50 -8.58 -3.39
N ALA A 83 -7.37 -8.12 -3.98
CA ALA A 83 -6.94 -8.53 -5.31
C ALA A 83 -6.73 -10.05 -5.43
N PHE A 84 -6.18 -10.67 -4.39
CA PHE A 84 -5.96 -12.12 -4.36
C PHE A 84 -7.29 -12.88 -4.26
N ALA A 85 -8.24 -12.36 -3.47
CA ALA A 85 -9.59 -12.92 -3.37
C ALA A 85 -10.39 -12.76 -4.69
N ASP A 86 -10.30 -11.59 -5.32
CA ASP A 86 -10.94 -11.31 -6.62
C ASP A 86 -10.37 -12.21 -7.73
N ALA A 87 -9.07 -12.54 -7.67
CA ALA A 87 -8.45 -13.54 -8.56
C ALA A 87 -8.87 -15.00 -8.27
N GLY A 88 -9.76 -15.23 -7.29
CA GLY A 88 -10.22 -16.55 -6.89
C GLY A 88 -9.27 -17.32 -5.98
N ASN A 89 -8.37 -16.63 -5.27
CA ASN A 89 -7.35 -17.23 -4.40
C ASN A 89 -6.56 -18.34 -5.13
N PRO A 90 -5.86 -18.01 -6.21
CA PRO A 90 -5.23 -19.01 -7.06
C PRO A 90 -4.22 -19.86 -6.28
N ASP A 91 -4.22 -21.16 -6.53
CA ASP A 91 -3.13 -22.05 -6.09
C ASP A 91 -1.90 -21.78 -6.96
N VAL A 92 -0.90 -21.15 -6.38
CA VAL A 92 0.31 -20.69 -7.08
C VAL A 92 1.54 -21.34 -6.49
N ASP A 93 2.44 -21.81 -7.34
CA ASP A 93 3.79 -22.15 -6.90
C ASP A 93 4.46 -20.93 -6.30
N LEU A 94 4.77 -21.00 -5.01
CA LEU A 94 5.36 -19.88 -4.26
C LEU A 94 6.72 -19.45 -4.81
N GLU A 95 7.48 -20.36 -5.41
CA GLU A 95 8.74 -20.06 -6.10
C GLU A 95 8.52 -19.26 -7.41
N ARG A 96 7.28 -19.18 -7.88
CA ARG A 96 6.82 -18.48 -9.08
C ARG A 96 5.90 -17.29 -8.76
N LEU A 97 5.64 -17.01 -7.48
CA LEU A 97 4.89 -15.84 -7.03
C LEU A 97 5.85 -14.69 -6.70
N GLY A 98 5.70 -13.57 -7.39
CA GLY A 98 6.44 -12.34 -7.13
C GLY A 98 5.58 -11.24 -6.52
N VAL A 99 6.23 -10.23 -5.95
CA VAL A 99 5.59 -9.02 -5.44
C VAL A 99 6.35 -7.79 -5.93
N VAL A 100 5.63 -6.82 -6.48
CA VAL A 100 6.17 -5.53 -6.88
C VAL A 100 5.25 -4.44 -6.37
N ILE A 101 5.54 -3.88 -5.21
CA ILE A 101 4.73 -2.81 -4.61
C ILE A 101 5.58 -1.58 -4.42
N ALA A 102 5.19 -0.53 -5.08
CA ALA A 102 5.87 0.75 -5.06
C ALA A 102 5.36 1.65 -3.91
N SER A 103 6.21 2.55 -3.47
CA SER A 103 5.85 3.61 -2.52
C SER A 103 6.50 4.91 -2.96
N GLY A 104 5.80 6.02 -2.80
CA GLY A 104 6.34 7.33 -3.13
C GLY A 104 7.46 7.78 -2.19
N ILE A 105 7.38 7.42 -0.91
CA ILE A 105 8.30 7.94 0.13
C ILE A 105 8.55 6.97 1.30
N GLY A 106 7.77 5.90 1.42
CA GLY A 106 7.80 5.01 2.59
C GLY A 106 7.02 5.57 3.78
N GLY A 107 7.33 5.09 4.98
CA GLY A 107 6.60 5.38 6.22
C GLY A 107 7.02 6.69 6.89
N VAL A 108 6.89 7.81 6.20
CA VAL A 108 7.30 9.14 6.74
C VAL A 108 6.49 9.52 7.98
N THR A 109 5.21 9.19 8.04
CA THR A 109 4.36 9.45 9.20
C THR A 109 4.85 8.71 10.43
N SER A 110 5.19 7.44 10.27
CA SER A 110 5.81 6.62 11.32
C SER A 110 7.15 7.18 11.76
N LEU A 111 7.99 7.67 10.84
CA LEU A 111 9.27 8.30 11.16
C LEU A 111 9.08 9.52 12.07
N LEU A 112 8.20 10.43 11.69
CA LEU A 112 7.92 11.65 12.45
C LEU A 112 7.34 11.36 13.83
N GLU A 113 6.42 10.42 13.93
CA GLU A 113 5.85 10.00 15.21
C GLU A 113 6.91 9.36 16.12
N GLN A 114 7.75 8.47 15.60
CA GLN A 114 8.80 7.85 16.40
C GLN A 114 9.90 8.85 16.80
N TYR A 115 10.19 9.83 15.94
CA TYR A 115 11.08 10.95 16.29
C TYR A 115 10.48 11.80 17.42
N ARG A 116 9.20 12.12 17.37
CA ARG A 116 8.50 12.82 18.45
C ARG A 116 8.56 12.06 19.78
N ILE A 117 8.31 10.74 19.73
CA ILE A 117 8.43 9.86 20.91
C ILE A 117 9.85 9.88 21.47
N LEU A 118 10.87 9.81 20.59
CA LEU A 118 12.26 9.87 21.00
C LEU A 118 12.57 11.16 21.76
N MET A 119 12.13 12.29 21.22
CA MET A 119 12.44 13.63 21.79
C MET A 119 11.65 13.92 23.09
N GLU A 120 10.37 13.52 23.16
CA GLU A 120 9.50 13.82 24.29
C GLU A 120 9.56 12.77 25.41
N LYS A 121 9.73 11.49 25.05
CA LYS A 121 9.55 10.36 25.97
C LYS A 121 10.81 9.48 26.13
N GLY A 122 11.81 9.71 25.30
CA GLY A 122 13.09 9.02 25.35
C GLY A 122 13.13 7.70 24.56
N ALA A 123 14.35 7.22 24.30
CA ALA A 123 14.63 6.08 23.40
C ALA A 123 13.93 4.76 23.80
N ARG A 124 13.67 4.56 25.09
CA ARG A 124 13.03 3.31 25.58
C ARG A 124 11.60 3.10 25.08
N LEU A 125 10.93 4.17 24.65
CA LEU A 125 9.54 4.13 24.18
C LEU A 125 9.44 4.14 22.64
N VAL A 126 10.56 4.29 21.94
CA VAL A 126 10.61 4.16 20.48
C VAL A 126 10.31 2.72 20.10
N SER A 127 9.43 2.53 19.10
CA SER A 127 9.04 1.20 18.64
C SER A 127 10.23 0.42 18.07
N PRO A 128 10.42 -0.85 18.43
CA PRO A 128 11.42 -1.72 17.78
C PRO A 128 11.10 -1.98 16.30
N HIS A 129 9.87 -1.73 15.88
CA HIS A 129 9.42 -1.86 14.49
C HIS A 129 9.66 -0.58 13.65
N THR A 130 10.26 0.48 14.22
CA THR A 130 10.47 1.75 13.53
C THR A 130 11.15 1.56 12.17
N VAL A 131 12.26 0.82 12.12
CA VAL A 131 13.00 0.63 10.87
C VAL A 131 12.19 -0.07 9.79
N PRO A 132 11.58 -1.24 10.02
CA PRO A 132 10.68 -1.85 9.04
C PRO A 132 9.56 -0.91 8.57
N MET A 133 8.92 -0.18 9.48
CA MET A 133 7.80 0.71 9.19
C MET A 133 8.17 1.90 8.29
N ILE A 134 9.41 2.40 8.38
CA ILE A 134 9.83 3.59 7.60
C ILE A 134 10.41 3.24 6.22
N MET A 135 10.76 1.99 5.99
CA MET A 135 11.41 1.59 4.73
C MET A 135 10.44 1.65 3.55
N PRO A 136 10.83 2.27 2.40
CA PRO A 136 9.97 2.32 1.21
C PRO A 136 9.55 0.93 0.68
N ASN A 137 10.34 -0.10 0.95
CA ASN A 137 10.02 -1.48 0.59
C ASN A 137 9.16 -2.22 1.62
N GLY A 138 8.80 -1.58 2.73
CA GLY A 138 7.95 -2.16 3.78
C GLY A 138 6.64 -2.74 3.24
N PRO A 139 5.87 -2.00 2.41
CA PRO A 139 4.66 -2.51 1.80
C PRO A 139 4.87 -3.79 0.99
N ALA A 140 5.89 -3.82 0.12
CA ALA A 140 6.21 -5.01 -0.67
C ALA A 140 6.66 -6.19 0.21
N ALA A 141 7.49 -5.91 1.21
CA ALA A 141 7.99 -6.93 2.13
C ALA A 141 6.85 -7.59 2.93
N ASN A 142 5.92 -6.80 3.48
CA ASN A 142 4.79 -7.33 4.25
C ASN A 142 3.83 -8.14 3.39
N VAL A 143 3.53 -7.71 2.16
CA VAL A 143 2.73 -8.48 1.21
C VAL A 143 3.47 -9.75 0.78
N GLY A 144 4.77 -9.67 0.55
CA GLY A 144 5.60 -10.83 0.24
C GLY A 144 5.61 -11.89 1.35
N LEU A 145 5.64 -11.45 2.61
CA LEU A 145 5.54 -12.33 3.78
C LEU A 145 4.15 -12.96 3.91
N GLU A 146 3.08 -12.17 3.71
CA GLU A 146 1.70 -12.63 3.79
C GLU A 146 1.43 -13.77 2.79
N PHE A 147 1.80 -13.57 1.54
CA PHE A 147 1.58 -14.55 0.46
C PHE A 147 2.74 -15.53 0.25
N LYS A 148 3.80 -15.42 1.07
CA LYS A 148 4.99 -16.28 1.00
C LYS A 148 5.66 -16.27 -0.38
N ALA A 149 5.69 -15.12 -1.02
CA ALA A 149 6.26 -14.94 -2.36
C ALA A 149 7.78 -15.16 -2.37
N LYS A 150 8.28 -15.95 -3.33
CA LYS A 150 9.69 -16.33 -3.42
C LYS A 150 10.33 -16.02 -4.80
N ALA A 151 9.55 -15.64 -5.81
CA ALA A 151 10.08 -15.23 -7.11
C ALA A 151 10.75 -13.84 -7.12
N GLY A 152 10.71 -13.15 -5.98
CA GLY A 152 11.29 -11.83 -5.74
C GLY A 152 10.27 -10.83 -5.20
N VAL A 153 10.77 -9.92 -4.36
CA VAL A 153 10.00 -8.82 -3.76
C VAL A 153 10.72 -7.52 -4.09
N HIS A 154 10.06 -6.65 -4.84
CA HIS A 154 10.68 -5.45 -5.41
C HIS A 154 9.85 -4.20 -5.13
N THR A 155 10.53 -3.06 -5.02
CA THR A 155 9.90 -1.76 -4.76
C THR A 155 10.55 -0.70 -5.62
N PRO A 156 10.02 -0.43 -6.83
CA PRO A 156 10.43 0.73 -7.58
C PRO A 156 9.98 2.01 -6.85
N VAL A 157 10.82 3.04 -6.91
CA VAL A 157 10.55 4.35 -6.28
C VAL A 157 10.85 5.44 -7.29
N SER A 158 9.82 5.94 -7.95
CA SER A 158 9.87 6.99 -8.95
C SER A 158 8.74 8.03 -8.73
N ALA A 159 8.55 8.41 -7.47
CA ALA A 159 7.52 9.37 -7.05
C ALA A 159 6.13 8.96 -7.59
N CYS A 160 5.38 9.88 -8.21
CA CYS A 160 4.03 9.61 -8.73
C CYS A 160 3.99 8.57 -9.87
N ALA A 161 5.11 8.29 -10.53
CA ALA A 161 5.21 7.30 -11.59
C ALA A 161 5.44 5.87 -11.05
N SER A 162 5.70 5.71 -9.76
CA SER A 162 6.06 4.42 -9.13
C SER A 162 5.04 3.30 -9.41
N GLY A 163 3.74 3.64 -9.43
CA GLY A 163 2.69 2.65 -9.73
C GLY A 163 2.76 2.10 -11.15
N ALA A 164 2.96 2.97 -12.12
CA ALA A 164 3.12 2.56 -13.53
C ALA A 164 4.41 1.75 -13.72
N GLU A 165 5.49 2.16 -13.07
CA GLU A 165 6.77 1.44 -13.10
C GLU A 165 6.64 0.05 -12.47
N ALA A 166 5.92 -0.08 -11.34
CA ALA A 166 5.66 -1.38 -10.71
C ALA A 166 4.90 -2.32 -11.63
N ILE A 167 3.88 -1.83 -12.36
CA ILE A 167 3.14 -2.62 -13.35
C ILE A 167 4.07 -3.07 -14.50
N GLY A 168 4.90 -2.17 -15.02
CA GLY A 168 5.88 -2.49 -16.06
C GLY A 168 6.88 -3.55 -15.60
N TYR A 169 7.38 -3.43 -14.37
CA TYR A 169 8.31 -4.40 -13.80
C TYR A 169 7.65 -5.79 -13.62
N ALA A 170 6.42 -5.83 -13.09
CA ALA A 170 5.65 -7.06 -12.94
C ALA A 170 5.38 -7.73 -14.29
N PHE A 171 5.01 -6.94 -15.29
CA PHE A 171 4.85 -7.41 -16.68
C PHE A 171 6.13 -8.07 -17.21
N ASP A 172 7.29 -7.46 -17.01
CA ASP A 172 8.56 -7.99 -17.44
C ASP A 172 8.97 -9.25 -16.67
N MET A 173 8.66 -9.35 -15.38
CA MET A 173 8.90 -10.56 -14.60
C MET A 173 8.17 -11.77 -15.19
N ILE A 174 6.88 -11.61 -15.55
CA ILE A 174 6.09 -12.69 -16.13
C ILE A 174 6.55 -13.00 -17.57
N ARG A 175 6.73 -11.94 -18.36
CA ARG A 175 7.12 -12.07 -19.76
C ARG A 175 8.48 -12.75 -19.96
N ASN A 176 9.42 -12.46 -19.06
CA ASN A 176 10.77 -13.05 -19.06
C ASN A 176 10.87 -14.35 -18.25
N ASN A 177 9.74 -14.98 -17.93
CA ASN A 177 9.68 -16.26 -17.22
C ASN A 177 10.31 -16.27 -15.82
N ARG A 178 10.35 -15.12 -15.13
CA ARG A 178 10.84 -15.02 -13.74
C ARG A 178 9.75 -15.31 -12.71
N ALA A 179 8.49 -15.09 -13.06
CA ALA A 179 7.32 -15.37 -12.24
C ALA A 179 6.15 -15.82 -13.12
N ASP A 180 5.15 -16.47 -12.54
CA ASP A 180 3.88 -16.80 -13.18
C ASP A 180 2.75 -15.89 -12.70
N VAL A 181 2.81 -15.48 -11.44
CA VAL A 181 1.91 -14.50 -10.83
C VAL A 181 2.72 -13.42 -10.13
N VAL A 182 2.29 -12.18 -10.24
CA VAL A 182 2.90 -11.05 -9.52
C VAL A 182 1.79 -10.20 -8.91
N THR A 183 1.84 -10.03 -7.58
CA THR A 183 1.03 -9.02 -6.90
C THR A 183 1.70 -7.67 -7.10
N VAL A 184 0.98 -6.74 -7.73
CA VAL A 184 1.49 -5.40 -8.05
C VAL A 184 0.61 -4.33 -7.44
N SER A 185 1.21 -3.31 -6.83
CA SER A 185 0.47 -2.21 -6.20
C SER A 185 1.31 -0.94 -6.10
N TYR A 186 0.65 0.13 -5.68
CA TYR A 186 1.27 1.40 -5.30
C TYR A 186 0.56 1.96 -4.08
N THR A 187 1.35 2.43 -3.11
CA THR A 187 0.83 3.16 -1.96
C THR A 187 1.37 4.58 -1.97
N HIS A 188 0.48 5.56 -1.88
CA HIS A 188 0.83 6.98 -1.85
C HIS A 188 0.40 7.61 -0.54
N LEU A 189 1.36 8.13 0.21
CA LEU A 189 1.13 9.01 1.34
C LEU A 189 1.29 10.45 0.89
N ARG A 190 0.37 11.32 1.28
CA ARG A 190 0.47 12.75 1.05
C ARG A 190 1.06 13.44 2.27
N ALA A 191 1.78 14.53 2.05
CA ALA A 191 2.46 15.29 3.11
C ALA A 191 1.53 15.85 4.20
N HIS A 192 0.23 15.99 3.93
CA HIS A 192 -0.75 16.47 4.91
C HIS A 192 -1.25 15.37 5.87
N GLU A 193 -0.82 14.14 5.67
CA GLU A 193 -1.07 13.04 6.63
C GLU A 193 -0.02 13.01 7.76
N THR A 194 0.92 13.95 7.74
CA THR A 194 1.99 14.12 8.75
C THR A 194 1.69 15.31 9.73
#